data_20938b4933cf3ade1dbd8221622ca3e6
#
_entry.id   20938b4933cf3ade1dbd8221622ca3e6
#
_cell.length_a   1.000
_cell.length_b   1.000
_cell.length_c   1.000
_cell.angle_alpha   90.00
_cell.angle_beta   90.00
_cell.angle_gamma   90.00
#
_symmetry.space_group_name_H-M   'P 1'
#
loop_
_entity.id
_entity.type
_entity.pdbx_description
1 polymer ?
#
loop_
_entity_poly.entity_id
_entity_poly.type
_entity_poly.pdbx_seq_one_letter_code
_entity_poly.pdbx_strand_id
1 'polypeptide(L)'
;MGELGGLLWVLAIGLPLLILAVYLDVRRRRQVEGKPVRDMTEGAPGYLTQSEIDDLPAPGVKRSLLRKEPKGERLDIGLADPGFADVNGRVDLEDAHVLVIEGTGVSVRELMIPIALYRPLVVVTRGMDDEVLATLVANRKSLAMPLAAVITDLIPEVADLTGASPVSVADLRAGYLPAEHLGHATRWVTDGARTWIEPHPPLVGTT
;
A
#
# COMPACT_ATOMS: atom_id res chain seq x y z
N MET A 1 -15.21 23.42 50.32
CA MET A 1 -15.92 22.14 50.07
C MET A 1 -16.11 21.81 48.58
N GLY A 2 -15.32 22.37 47.67
CA GLY A 2 -15.50 22.21 46.23
C GLY A 2 -14.57 21.20 45.52
N GLU A 3 -13.44 20.83 46.12
CA GLU A 3 -12.43 20.01 45.45
C GLU A 3 -12.73 18.50 45.48
N LEU A 4 -13.36 18.02 46.55
CA LEU A 4 -13.74 16.61 46.68
C LEU A 4 -14.86 16.18 45.70
N GLY A 5 -15.74 17.10 45.30
CA GLY A 5 -16.80 16.83 44.33
C GLY A 5 -16.27 16.56 42.92
N GLY A 6 -15.28 17.31 42.48
CA GLY A 6 -14.65 17.11 41.16
C GLY A 6 -13.90 15.77 41.07
N LEU A 7 -13.20 15.39 42.12
CA LEU A 7 -12.47 14.12 42.18
C LEU A 7 -13.42 12.90 42.13
N LEU A 8 -14.56 12.98 42.84
CA LEU A 8 -15.59 11.94 42.82
C LEU A 8 -16.25 11.79 41.40
N TRP A 9 -16.45 12.89 40.70
CA TRP A 9 -16.98 12.84 39.34
C TRP A 9 -16.00 12.22 38.32
N VAL A 10 -14.70 12.58 38.45
CA VAL A 10 -13.66 11.98 37.61
C VAL A 10 -13.55 10.48 37.89
N LEU A 11 -13.67 10.06 39.15
CA LEU A 11 -13.63 8.64 39.51
C LEU A 11 -14.87 7.89 39.07
N ALA A 12 -16.05 8.50 39.15
CA ALA A 12 -17.31 7.90 38.79
C ALA A 12 -17.47 7.68 37.26
N ILE A 13 -16.85 8.52 36.45
CA ILE A 13 -16.89 8.42 34.98
C ILE A 13 -15.63 7.72 34.44
N GLY A 14 -14.46 8.06 34.96
CA GLY A 14 -13.18 7.54 34.47
C GLY A 14 -12.98 6.06 34.76
N LEU A 15 -13.41 5.58 35.92
CA LEU A 15 -13.25 4.17 36.30
C LEU A 15 -14.07 3.22 35.39
N PRO A 16 -15.37 3.49 35.13
CA PRO A 16 -16.15 2.66 34.20
C PRO A 16 -15.61 2.68 32.78
N LEU A 17 -15.12 3.82 32.29
CA LEU A 17 -14.50 3.93 30.96
C LEU A 17 -13.22 3.12 30.85
N LEU A 18 -12.39 3.14 31.90
CA LEU A 18 -11.17 2.35 31.94
C LEU A 18 -11.47 0.85 31.99
N ILE A 19 -12.45 0.43 32.79
CA ILE A 19 -12.91 -0.96 32.83
C ILE A 19 -13.44 -1.40 31.47
N LEU A 20 -14.21 -0.54 30.80
CA LEU A 20 -14.73 -0.83 29.46
C LEU A 20 -13.60 -0.97 28.43
N ALA A 21 -12.61 -0.09 28.49
CA ALA A 21 -11.44 -0.14 27.61
C ALA A 21 -10.64 -1.45 27.80
N VAL A 22 -10.36 -1.83 29.05
CA VAL A 22 -9.69 -3.10 29.36
C VAL A 22 -10.52 -4.29 28.93
N TYR A 23 -11.84 -4.26 29.13
CA TYR A 23 -12.74 -5.33 28.69
C TYR A 23 -12.72 -5.51 27.17
N LEU A 24 -12.74 -4.41 26.42
CA LEU A 24 -12.68 -4.43 24.95
C LEU A 24 -11.31 -4.93 24.46
N ASP A 25 -10.21 -4.58 25.12
CA ASP A 25 -8.88 -5.04 24.76
C ASP A 25 -8.73 -6.55 25.02
N VAL A 26 -9.17 -7.03 26.18
CA VAL A 26 -9.18 -8.46 26.52
C VAL A 26 -10.07 -9.26 25.56
N ARG A 27 -11.22 -8.70 25.16
CA ARG A 27 -12.12 -9.34 24.19
C ARG A 27 -11.47 -9.43 22.80
N ARG A 28 -10.75 -8.39 22.36
CA ARG A 28 -9.98 -8.42 21.10
C ARG A 28 -8.87 -9.47 21.14
N ARG A 29 -8.13 -9.57 22.24
CA ARG A 29 -7.07 -10.57 22.41
C ARG A 29 -7.61 -11.99 22.35
N ARG A 30 -8.76 -12.27 22.99
CA ARG A 30 -9.40 -13.59 22.95
C ARG A 30 -9.92 -13.99 21.56
N GLN A 31 -10.28 -13.03 20.70
CA GLN A 31 -10.66 -13.32 19.32
C GLN A 31 -9.46 -13.67 18.42
N VAL A 32 -8.26 -13.22 18.78
CA VAL A 32 -7.02 -13.58 18.07
C VAL A 32 -6.47 -14.92 18.54
N GLU A 33 -6.65 -15.27 19.81
CA GLU A 33 -6.20 -16.55 20.40
C GLU A 33 -7.18 -17.72 20.16
N GLY A 34 -8.38 -17.46 19.68
CA GLY A 34 -9.44 -18.48 19.49
C GLY A 34 -9.36 -19.28 18.19
N LYS A 35 -8.21 -19.36 17.50
CA LYS A 35 -8.00 -20.42 16.51
C LYS A 35 -7.56 -21.67 17.26
N PRO A 36 -8.37 -22.77 17.23
CA PRO A 36 -7.94 -24.01 17.85
C PRO A 36 -6.62 -24.42 17.20
N VAL A 37 -5.59 -24.54 18.01
CA VAL A 37 -4.40 -25.29 17.63
C VAL A 37 -4.91 -26.69 17.29
N ARG A 38 -4.94 -27.01 16.01
CA ARG A 38 -5.24 -28.35 15.55
C ARG A 38 -4.28 -29.27 16.26
N ASP A 39 -4.84 -30.19 17.01
CA ASP A 39 -4.14 -31.24 17.73
C ASP A 39 -3.17 -31.94 16.77
N MET A 40 -1.87 -31.65 16.90
CA MET A 40 -0.81 -32.23 16.08
C MET A 40 -0.32 -33.55 16.63
N THR A 41 -1.23 -34.35 17.21
CA THR A 41 -0.86 -35.65 17.79
C THR A 41 -1.21 -36.86 16.90
N GLU A 42 -1.70 -36.64 15.67
CA GLU A 42 -1.81 -37.74 14.69
C GLU A 42 -0.86 -37.52 13.52
N GLY A 43 0.25 -38.21 13.55
CA GLY A 43 1.28 -38.25 12.54
C GLY A 43 2.50 -37.43 12.94
N ALA A 44 3.42 -38.03 13.69
CA ALA A 44 4.78 -37.51 13.82
C ALA A 44 5.30 -37.24 12.40
N PRO A 45 5.76 -36.01 12.08
CA PRO A 45 6.31 -35.74 10.77
C PRO A 45 7.49 -36.68 10.56
N GLY A 46 7.41 -37.57 9.55
CA GLY A 46 8.54 -38.39 9.15
C GLY A 46 9.72 -37.45 8.92
N TYR A 47 10.84 -37.70 9.58
CA TYR A 47 12.06 -36.95 9.32
C TYR A 47 12.42 -37.14 7.85
N LEU A 48 12.42 -36.04 7.09
CA LEU A 48 12.92 -36.05 5.72
C LEU A 48 14.40 -36.42 5.76
N THR A 49 14.80 -37.36 4.94
CA THR A 49 16.20 -37.71 4.77
C THR A 49 16.95 -36.56 4.08
N GLN A 50 18.28 -36.47 4.28
CA GLN A 50 19.08 -35.41 3.66
C GLN A 50 18.91 -35.36 2.14
N SER A 51 18.77 -36.54 1.49
CA SER A 51 18.50 -36.62 0.05
C SER A 51 17.14 -36.04 -0.36
N GLU A 52 16.10 -36.21 0.46
CA GLU A 52 14.79 -35.59 0.20
C GLU A 52 14.80 -34.08 0.43
N ILE A 53 15.67 -33.59 1.33
CA ILE A 53 15.89 -32.14 1.54
C ILE A 53 16.66 -31.54 0.35
N ASP A 54 17.64 -32.24 -0.20
CA ASP A 54 18.45 -31.78 -1.34
C ASP A 54 17.64 -31.78 -2.65
N ASP A 55 16.64 -32.66 -2.77
CA ASP A 55 15.68 -32.69 -3.88
C ASP A 55 14.54 -31.69 -3.74
N LEU A 56 14.41 -31.01 -2.58
CA LEU A 56 13.46 -29.93 -2.42
C LEU A 56 13.89 -28.71 -3.24
N PRO A 57 13.05 -28.18 -4.12
CA PRO A 57 13.39 -26.96 -4.84
C PRO A 57 13.65 -25.84 -3.86
N ALA A 58 14.72 -25.08 -4.10
CA ALA A 58 15.15 -23.97 -3.25
C ALA A 58 13.97 -23.07 -2.85
N PRO A 59 13.89 -22.68 -1.55
CA PRO A 59 12.81 -21.81 -1.08
C PRO A 59 12.81 -20.50 -1.90
N GLY A 60 11.74 -20.26 -2.64
CA GLY A 60 11.59 -19.09 -3.49
C GLY A 60 11.42 -19.38 -4.99
N VAL A 61 11.97 -20.48 -5.52
CA VAL A 61 11.92 -20.80 -6.95
C VAL A 61 10.51 -21.18 -7.40
N LYS A 62 9.74 -21.91 -6.59
CA LYS A 62 8.36 -22.32 -6.95
C LYS A 62 7.34 -21.17 -6.97
N ARG A 63 7.53 -20.12 -6.18
CA ARG A 63 6.62 -18.97 -6.21
C ARG A 63 6.75 -18.16 -7.49
N SER A 64 7.93 -18.11 -8.09
CA SER A 64 8.16 -17.40 -9.35
C SER A 64 7.57 -18.15 -10.56
N LEU A 65 7.69 -19.49 -10.59
CA LEU A 65 7.27 -20.30 -11.76
C LEU A 65 5.75 -20.48 -11.87
N LEU A 66 4.98 -20.34 -10.79
CA LEU A 66 3.51 -20.45 -10.78
C LEU A 66 2.81 -19.10 -10.86
N ARG A 67 3.55 -18.01 -10.87
CA ARG A 67 3.00 -16.67 -10.90
C ARG A 67 2.71 -16.29 -12.34
N LYS A 68 1.45 -16.36 -12.72
CA LYS A 68 0.99 -15.82 -14.00
C LYS A 68 1.40 -14.34 -14.05
N GLU A 69 2.12 -13.93 -15.07
CA GLU A 69 2.45 -12.52 -15.28
C GLU A 69 1.15 -11.69 -15.31
N PRO A 70 1.14 -10.52 -14.65
CA PRO A 70 0.02 -9.63 -14.75
C PRO A 70 -0.25 -9.27 -16.23
N LYS A 71 -1.49 -9.01 -16.55
CA LYS A 71 -1.86 -8.45 -17.85
C LYS A 71 -1.44 -6.98 -17.91
N GLY A 72 -1.34 -6.44 -19.12
CA GLY A 72 -1.02 -5.03 -19.34
C GLY A 72 0.34 -4.81 -19.98
N GLU A 73 0.66 -3.54 -20.22
CA GLU A 73 1.95 -3.14 -20.76
C GLU A 73 3.01 -3.17 -19.66
N ARG A 74 4.15 -3.76 -19.99
CA ARG A 74 5.24 -3.95 -19.05
C ARG A 74 6.29 -2.85 -19.21
N LEU A 75 6.62 -2.21 -18.10
CA LEU A 75 7.73 -1.28 -17.98
C LEU A 75 8.77 -1.83 -16.98
N ASP A 76 10.05 -1.58 -17.24
CA ASP A 76 11.12 -1.96 -16.31
C ASP A 76 11.31 -0.87 -15.23
N ILE A 77 10.27 -0.71 -14.43
CA ILE A 77 10.16 0.28 -13.35
C ILE A 77 9.77 -0.46 -12.08
N GLY A 78 10.57 -0.34 -11.02
CA GLY A 78 10.29 -0.94 -9.71
C GLY A 78 9.61 0.02 -8.73
N LEU A 79 9.17 -0.54 -7.60
CA LEU A 79 8.71 0.24 -6.45
C LEU A 79 9.82 1.17 -5.94
N ALA A 80 9.48 2.39 -5.58
CA ALA A 80 10.40 3.36 -5.00
C ALA A 80 10.97 2.90 -3.64
N ASP A 81 10.20 2.11 -2.89
CA ASP A 81 10.62 1.50 -1.63
C ASP A 81 9.95 0.12 -1.49
N PRO A 82 10.70 -0.93 -1.08
CA PRO A 82 10.14 -2.27 -0.87
C PRO A 82 9.05 -2.31 0.22
N GLY A 83 8.99 -1.31 1.08
CA GLY A 83 7.96 -1.18 2.11
C GLY A 83 6.55 -0.98 1.58
N PHE A 84 6.39 -0.59 0.31
CA PHE A 84 5.08 -0.57 -0.36
C PHE A 84 4.57 -1.97 -0.73
N ALA A 85 5.45 -2.95 -0.83
CA ALA A 85 5.06 -4.29 -1.24
C ALA A 85 4.20 -5.00 -0.18
N ASP A 86 3.30 -5.84 -0.66
CA ASP A 86 2.56 -6.79 0.16
C ASP A 86 3.44 -8.01 0.54
N VAL A 87 2.83 -8.99 1.22
CA VAL A 87 3.49 -10.26 1.58
C VAL A 87 3.99 -11.07 0.38
N ASN A 88 3.54 -10.70 -0.83
CA ASN A 88 3.97 -11.31 -2.08
C ASN A 88 5.12 -10.54 -2.74
N GLY A 89 5.62 -9.49 -2.14
CA GLY A 89 6.71 -8.66 -2.67
C GLY A 89 6.29 -7.76 -3.83
N ARG A 90 5.01 -7.39 -3.93
CA ARG A 90 4.48 -6.49 -4.96
C ARG A 90 3.33 -5.63 -4.45
N VAL A 91 3.01 -4.61 -5.20
CA VAL A 91 1.76 -3.86 -5.10
C VAL A 91 0.85 -4.31 -6.23
N ASP A 92 -0.44 -4.45 -5.94
CA ASP A 92 -1.48 -4.82 -6.91
C ASP A 92 -2.69 -3.95 -6.59
N LEU A 93 -2.98 -2.98 -7.45
CA LEU A 93 -4.05 -2.00 -7.28
C LEU A 93 -5.00 -2.09 -8.47
N GLU A 94 -6.28 -2.26 -8.20
CA GLU A 94 -7.36 -2.21 -9.18
C GLU A 94 -7.94 -0.80 -9.19
N ASP A 95 -8.34 -0.33 -10.37
CA ASP A 95 -8.98 0.97 -10.58
C ASP A 95 -8.15 2.13 -10.00
N ALA A 96 -6.86 2.15 -10.33
CA ALA A 96 -5.90 3.05 -9.70
C ALA A 96 -5.83 4.41 -10.41
N HIS A 97 -5.92 5.48 -9.62
CA HIS A 97 -5.53 6.83 -10.06
C HIS A 97 -4.01 6.92 -10.13
N VAL A 98 -3.50 7.58 -11.16
CA VAL A 98 -2.05 7.75 -11.35
C VAL A 98 -1.72 9.24 -11.36
N LEU A 99 -0.98 9.69 -10.37
CA LEU A 99 -0.45 11.04 -10.28
C LEU A 99 0.97 11.05 -10.82
N VAL A 100 1.17 11.67 -11.97
CA VAL A 100 2.47 11.83 -12.58
C VAL A 100 3.01 13.22 -12.25
N ILE A 101 4.19 13.28 -11.62
CA ILE A 101 4.81 14.53 -11.16
C ILE A 101 6.08 14.78 -11.97
N GLU A 102 6.12 15.92 -12.64
CA GLU A 102 7.34 16.41 -13.28
C GLU A 102 8.27 17.04 -12.25
N GLY A 103 9.48 16.50 -12.15
CA GLY A 103 10.52 17.00 -11.28
C GLY A 103 10.83 16.12 -10.10
N THR A 104 11.60 16.66 -9.18
CA THR A 104 12.06 16.03 -7.94
C THR A 104 11.71 16.90 -6.74
N GLY A 105 11.87 16.38 -5.52
CA GLY A 105 11.71 17.18 -4.30
C GLY A 105 10.25 17.49 -3.95
N VAL A 106 9.31 16.60 -4.29
CA VAL A 106 7.96 16.64 -3.76
C VAL A 106 7.99 16.30 -2.27
N SER A 107 7.26 17.05 -1.44
CA SER A 107 7.16 16.80 -0.01
C SER A 107 5.86 16.08 0.35
N VAL A 108 5.79 15.54 1.58
CA VAL A 108 4.56 14.92 2.11
C VAL A 108 3.38 15.89 2.05
N ARG A 109 3.63 17.17 2.31
CA ARG A 109 2.59 18.20 2.34
C ARG A 109 1.84 18.32 1.00
N GLU A 110 2.57 18.33 -0.11
CA GLU A 110 1.99 18.40 -1.45
C GLU A 110 1.19 17.15 -1.81
N LEU A 111 1.56 15.99 -1.25
CA LEU A 111 0.89 14.71 -1.48
C LEU A 111 -0.32 14.46 -0.57
N MET A 112 -0.49 15.23 0.52
CA MET A 112 -1.58 14.98 1.47
C MET A 112 -2.97 15.06 0.82
N ILE A 113 -3.20 16.06 -0.02
CA ILE A 113 -4.49 16.28 -0.69
C ILE A 113 -4.75 15.15 -1.71
N PRO A 114 -3.85 14.85 -2.66
CA PRO A 114 -4.02 13.72 -3.58
C PRO A 114 -4.31 12.40 -2.86
N ILE A 115 -3.53 12.08 -1.84
CA ILE A 115 -3.68 10.84 -1.06
C ILE A 115 -5.02 10.77 -0.31
N ALA A 116 -5.55 11.90 0.12
CA ALA A 116 -6.83 11.94 0.82
C ALA A 116 -8.02 11.76 -0.15
N LEU A 117 -7.93 12.34 -1.33
CA LEU A 117 -9.05 12.41 -2.29
C LEU A 117 -9.12 11.21 -3.24
N TYR A 118 -7.96 10.68 -3.65
CA TYR A 118 -7.88 9.66 -4.70
C TYR A 118 -7.35 8.34 -4.14
N ARG A 119 -8.17 7.30 -4.22
CA ARG A 119 -7.82 5.96 -3.70
C ARG A 119 -8.45 4.88 -4.57
N PRO A 120 -7.67 3.91 -5.04
CA PRO A 120 -6.22 3.72 -4.93
C PRO A 120 -5.40 4.80 -5.65
N LEU A 121 -4.19 5.11 -5.16
CA LEU A 121 -3.31 6.10 -5.77
C LEU A 121 -1.91 5.56 -6.03
N VAL A 122 -1.41 5.81 -7.23
CA VAL A 122 -0.01 5.60 -7.59
C VAL A 122 0.64 6.98 -7.82
N VAL A 123 1.74 7.23 -7.15
CA VAL A 123 2.55 8.44 -7.33
C VAL A 123 3.77 8.09 -8.17
N VAL A 124 3.93 8.74 -9.31
CA VAL A 124 5.06 8.55 -10.23
C VAL A 124 5.84 9.86 -10.31
N THR A 125 7.13 9.81 -10.07
CA THR A 125 8.02 10.99 -10.05
C THR A 125 9.42 10.63 -10.48
N ARG A 126 10.24 11.64 -10.83
CA ARG A 126 11.67 11.45 -11.13
C ARG A 126 12.54 11.31 -9.88
N GLY A 127 12.06 11.75 -8.74
CA GLY A 127 12.80 11.64 -7.48
C GLY A 127 11.96 12.08 -6.29
N MET A 128 12.20 11.41 -5.17
CA MET A 128 11.52 11.64 -3.90
C MET A 128 12.51 11.40 -2.77
N ASP A 129 12.48 12.25 -1.76
CA ASP A 129 13.36 12.13 -0.61
C ASP A 129 13.00 10.90 0.25
N ASP A 130 14.01 10.26 0.84
CA ASP A 130 13.84 9.05 1.67
C ASP A 130 12.86 9.27 2.83
N GLU A 131 12.83 10.48 3.42
CA GLU A 131 11.91 10.83 4.51
C GLU A 131 10.45 10.84 4.01
N VAL A 132 10.21 11.32 2.80
CA VAL A 132 8.88 11.31 2.18
C VAL A 132 8.46 9.88 1.89
N LEU A 133 9.35 9.07 1.30
CA LEU A 133 9.09 7.65 1.05
C LEU A 133 8.75 6.90 2.33
N ALA A 134 9.56 7.06 3.38
CA ALA A 134 9.33 6.43 4.67
C ALA A 134 7.96 6.81 5.27
N THR A 135 7.56 8.08 5.13
CA THR A 135 6.26 8.58 5.59
C THR A 135 5.11 7.95 4.81
N LEU A 136 5.23 7.85 3.48
CA LEU A 136 4.21 7.22 2.62
C LEU A 136 4.07 5.72 2.94
N VAL A 137 5.19 5.01 3.13
CA VAL A 137 5.22 3.60 3.53
C VAL A 137 4.56 3.40 4.89
N ALA A 138 4.86 4.27 5.87
CA ALA A 138 4.24 4.22 7.19
C ALA A 138 2.72 4.42 7.11
N ASN A 139 2.26 5.38 6.33
CA ASN A 139 0.83 5.64 6.10
C ASN A 139 0.14 4.46 5.41
N ARG A 140 0.77 3.87 4.40
CA ARG A 140 0.25 2.67 3.75
C ARG A 140 0.04 1.53 4.74
N LYS A 141 1.03 1.27 5.59
CA LYS A 141 0.99 0.15 6.55
C LYS A 141 0.01 0.39 7.70
N SER A 142 0.08 1.57 8.32
CA SER A 142 -0.73 1.87 9.52
C SER A 142 -2.18 2.15 9.20
N LEU A 143 -2.49 2.72 8.05
CA LEU A 143 -3.84 3.08 7.63
C LEU A 143 -4.43 2.13 6.59
N ALA A 144 -3.71 1.07 6.22
CA ALA A 144 -4.07 0.13 5.16
C ALA A 144 -4.45 0.84 3.84
N MET A 145 -3.73 1.94 3.52
CA MET A 145 -4.05 2.75 2.34
C MET A 145 -3.59 2.06 1.06
N PRO A 146 -4.42 1.99 0.02
CA PRO A 146 -4.02 1.49 -1.29
C PRO A 146 -3.19 2.57 -2.01
N LEU A 147 -1.88 2.60 -1.71
CA LEU A 147 -0.93 3.60 -2.16
C LEU A 147 0.35 2.92 -2.67
N ALA A 148 0.91 3.41 -3.78
CA ALA A 148 2.23 3.05 -4.26
C ALA A 148 3.00 4.30 -4.69
N ALA A 149 4.33 4.22 -4.64
CA ALA A 149 5.20 5.22 -5.23
C ALA A 149 6.24 4.54 -6.13
N VAL A 150 6.52 5.18 -7.25
CA VAL A 150 7.45 4.74 -8.28
C VAL A 150 8.35 5.91 -8.66
N ILE A 151 9.66 5.66 -8.74
CA ILE A 151 10.64 6.64 -9.20
C ILE A 151 11.16 6.18 -10.56
N THR A 152 11.02 7.04 -11.58
CA THR A 152 11.43 6.69 -12.94
C THR A 152 11.64 7.94 -13.80
N ASP A 153 12.48 7.79 -14.83
CA ASP A 153 12.61 8.77 -15.91
C ASP A 153 11.61 8.54 -17.06
N LEU A 154 10.90 7.40 -17.06
CA LEU A 154 9.89 7.04 -18.07
C LEU A 154 8.54 7.73 -17.79
N ILE A 155 8.60 9.02 -17.45
CA ILE A 155 7.42 9.86 -17.16
C ILE A 155 6.47 9.94 -18.37
N PRO A 156 6.98 10.19 -19.60
CA PRO A 156 6.10 10.28 -20.79
C PRO A 156 5.37 8.96 -21.06
N GLU A 157 6.08 7.84 -20.97
CA GLU A 157 5.51 6.51 -21.25
C GLU A 157 4.40 6.16 -20.26
N VAL A 158 4.62 6.46 -18.97
CA VAL A 158 3.59 6.25 -17.95
C VAL A 158 2.40 7.19 -18.18
N ALA A 159 2.65 8.45 -18.53
CA ALA A 159 1.61 9.40 -18.81
C ALA A 159 0.74 8.97 -20.00
N ASP A 160 1.37 8.55 -21.10
CA ASP A 160 0.68 8.07 -22.29
C ASP A 160 -0.18 6.83 -22.01
N LEU A 161 0.36 5.85 -21.26
CA LEU A 161 -0.34 4.61 -20.92
C LEU A 161 -1.54 4.83 -20.00
N THR A 162 -1.48 5.83 -19.14
CA THR A 162 -2.52 6.08 -18.13
C THR A 162 -3.44 7.25 -18.49
N GLY A 163 -3.10 8.02 -19.52
CA GLY A 163 -3.79 9.26 -19.87
C GLY A 163 -3.56 10.38 -18.86
N ALA A 164 -2.50 10.29 -18.05
CA ALA A 164 -2.15 11.33 -17.09
C ALA A 164 -1.57 12.57 -17.80
N SER A 165 -1.89 13.76 -17.27
CA SER A 165 -1.18 15.00 -17.62
C SER A 165 -0.19 15.30 -16.50
N PRO A 166 1.14 15.25 -16.78
CA PRO A 166 2.13 15.51 -15.75
C PRO A 166 1.95 16.86 -15.05
N VAL A 167 2.06 16.87 -13.72
CA VAL A 167 1.88 18.07 -12.89
C VAL A 167 3.21 18.48 -12.29
N SER A 168 3.50 19.78 -12.28
CA SER A 168 4.72 20.28 -11.66
C SER A 168 4.63 20.27 -10.13
N VAL A 169 5.77 20.15 -9.44
CA VAL A 169 5.83 20.29 -7.98
C VAL A 169 5.34 21.68 -7.54
N ALA A 170 5.53 22.71 -8.37
CA ALA A 170 5.04 24.06 -8.08
C ALA A 170 3.51 24.15 -8.07
N ASP A 171 2.84 23.50 -9.02
CA ASP A 171 1.39 23.42 -9.08
C ASP A 171 0.81 22.69 -7.86
N LEU A 172 1.40 21.53 -7.51
CA LEU A 172 1.01 20.80 -6.30
C LEU A 172 1.19 21.65 -5.03
N ARG A 173 2.27 22.41 -4.95
CA ARG A 173 2.53 23.33 -3.84
C ARG A 173 1.52 24.46 -3.76
N ALA A 174 1.04 24.92 -4.90
CA ALA A 174 -0.04 25.90 -5.00
C ALA A 174 -1.43 25.29 -4.73
N GLY A 175 -1.52 23.96 -4.55
CA GLY A 175 -2.79 23.25 -4.36
C GLY A 175 -3.56 23.03 -5.67
N TYR A 176 -2.89 23.20 -6.82
CA TYR A 176 -3.50 23.01 -8.13
C TYR A 176 -3.29 21.57 -8.61
N LEU A 177 -4.37 20.79 -8.58
CA LEU A 177 -4.43 19.43 -9.12
C LEU A 177 -5.84 19.19 -9.69
N PRO A 178 -6.08 19.57 -10.96
CA PRO A 178 -7.33 19.21 -11.63
C PRO A 178 -7.49 17.68 -11.74
N ALA A 179 -8.70 17.20 -11.57
CA ALA A 179 -8.98 15.76 -11.63
C ALA A 179 -8.64 15.16 -13.01
N GLU A 180 -8.76 15.93 -14.07
CA GLU A 180 -8.41 15.56 -15.45
C GLU A 180 -6.91 15.37 -15.68
N HIS A 181 -6.05 15.82 -14.76
CA HIS A 181 -4.60 15.59 -14.82
C HIS A 181 -4.21 14.20 -14.26
N LEU A 182 -5.10 13.58 -13.52
CA LEU A 182 -4.84 12.24 -13.03
C LEU A 182 -5.05 11.22 -14.16
N GLY A 183 -4.08 10.37 -14.32
CA GLY A 183 -4.22 9.18 -15.15
C GLY A 183 -5.03 8.12 -14.44
N HIS A 184 -5.42 7.10 -15.20
CA HIS A 184 -6.18 5.98 -14.71
C HIS A 184 -5.66 4.66 -15.25
N ALA A 185 -5.56 3.66 -14.38
CA ALA A 185 -5.22 2.30 -14.76
C ALA A 185 -6.27 1.34 -14.21
N THR A 186 -6.85 0.52 -15.08
CA THR A 186 -7.76 -0.56 -14.67
C THR A 186 -7.08 -1.48 -13.66
N ARG A 187 -5.77 -1.69 -13.86
CA ARG A 187 -4.95 -2.42 -12.91
C ARG A 187 -3.51 -1.93 -12.99
N TRP A 188 -2.91 -1.73 -11.83
CA TRP A 188 -1.51 -1.39 -11.68
C TRP A 188 -0.82 -2.42 -10.80
N VAL A 189 0.16 -3.12 -11.34
CA VAL A 189 0.96 -4.10 -10.59
C VAL A 189 2.43 -3.71 -10.67
N THR A 190 3.08 -3.55 -9.54
CA THR A 190 4.52 -3.23 -9.48
C THR A 190 5.22 -4.13 -8.47
N ASP A 191 6.33 -4.71 -8.86
CA ASP A 191 7.26 -5.40 -7.95
C ASP A 191 8.57 -4.60 -7.76
N GLY A 192 9.61 -5.22 -7.23
CA GLY A 192 10.88 -4.53 -7.00
C GLY A 192 11.64 -4.12 -8.26
N ALA A 193 11.22 -4.52 -9.46
CA ALA A 193 11.94 -4.27 -10.70
C ALA A 193 11.04 -3.92 -11.90
N ARG A 194 9.77 -4.26 -11.85
CA ARG A 194 8.86 -4.19 -13.01
C ARG A 194 7.51 -3.69 -12.62
N THR A 195 6.89 -2.99 -13.56
CA THR A 195 5.50 -2.52 -13.48
C THR A 195 4.72 -3.04 -14.67
N TRP A 196 3.49 -3.47 -14.44
CA TRP A 196 2.51 -3.82 -15.45
C TRP A 196 1.33 -2.88 -15.30
N ILE A 197 0.99 -2.19 -16.38
CA ILE A 197 -0.10 -1.22 -16.44
C ILE A 197 -1.15 -1.77 -17.39
N GLU A 198 -2.34 -2.02 -16.88
CA GLU A 198 -3.52 -2.29 -17.72
C GLU A 198 -4.25 -0.96 -17.92
N PRO A 199 -4.16 -0.38 -19.13
CA PRO A 199 -4.77 0.92 -19.40
C PRO A 199 -6.27 0.89 -19.19
N HIS A 200 -6.83 2.00 -18.76
CA HIS A 200 -8.29 2.15 -18.78
C HIS A 200 -8.76 2.25 -20.24
N PRO A 201 -9.79 1.48 -20.66
CA PRO A 201 -10.32 1.62 -22.01
C PRO A 201 -10.74 3.07 -22.22
N PRO A 202 -10.43 3.66 -23.40
CA PRO A 202 -10.84 5.03 -23.68
C PRO A 202 -12.36 5.13 -23.53
N LEU A 203 -12.82 6.17 -22.84
CA LEU A 203 -14.24 6.48 -22.75
C LEU A 203 -14.74 6.62 -24.21
N VAL A 204 -15.39 5.60 -24.70
CA VAL A 204 -16.05 5.67 -26.01
C VAL A 204 -17.11 6.74 -25.88
N GLY A 205 -16.79 7.92 -26.41
CA GLY A 205 -17.70 9.06 -26.42
C GLY A 205 -18.98 8.63 -27.13
N THR A 206 -20.06 8.64 -26.39
CA THR A 206 -21.41 8.64 -26.95
C THR A 206 -21.56 9.96 -27.73
N THR A 207 -21.32 9.90 -29.04
CA THR A 207 -21.73 10.95 -29.97
C THR A 207 -23.26 11.06 -29.99
#